data_6f296255d468c14e1cc863db7e498413
#
_entry.id   6f296255d468c14e1cc863db7e498413
#
_cell.length_a   1.000
_cell.length_b   1.000
_cell.length_c   1.000
_cell.angle_alpha   90.00
_cell.angle_beta   90.00
_cell.angle_gamma   90.00
#
_symmetry.space_group_name_H-M   'P 1'
#
loop_
_entity.id
_entity.type
_entity.pdbx_description
1 polymer ?
#
loop_
_entity_poly.entity_id
_entity_poly.type
_entity_poly.pdbx_seq_one_letter_code
_entity_poly.pdbx_strand_id
1 'polypeptide(L)'
;SLNTNHTVTVGAGGAGGVVVANGNNSVFATITSTGGGSGADWIAPNITQNGNAGGSGGGGTGGSGYTPHGTGGAASPAGQGFAGGNASGTGGSTASGGGGGGASAVGTNGASGAGGSGGDGRATSISGSSVTYAGGGASTGTSSGGTAGTGGGGTVGSAGTANTGGGGGGSSTGNSGNGGSGVVIARYAGTEQKAYGGTVTTSGGNTIHTFNSSSSFYTGSPKASGGTISFASGYFYHAFTSTGSFTLTPSEALTVDVLVIAGGGGAAGYISSGYAGSSGGGAGGLLNFASESLTANAGYTVTVGAGGAGGTANTNNGTSGTNSRFGSLTTVVGGGYGVNRYVAGGALAGGNGGSGGGGAGTAGGSPTSGQGNSGGSAIAVNGTGGGGGAGAAGGNSTTDNGGNGGAGINTYSTYASATSTGVSGYYAGGGGGGVYANGTPGTGGSGGGGSAGSNSAGVSGTANTGGGGGAASYASGMGTVNATGGAGGSGLVIVRYAV
;
A
#
# COMPACT_ATOMS: atom_id res chain seq x y z
N SER A 1 -24.13 -14.62 13.54
CA SER A 1 -24.41 -13.82 14.74
C SER A 1 -24.09 -12.36 14.46
N LEU A 2 -24.83 -11.43 15.06
CA LEU A 2 -24.54 -10.01 15.02
C LEU A 2 -23.34 -9.67 15.93
N ASN A 3 -22.63 -8.59 15.63
CA ASN A 3 -21.47 -8.12 16.39
C ASN A 3 -20.36 -9.17 16.54
N THR A 4 -20.13 -9.94 15.47
CA THR A 4 -19.10 -10.98 15.45
C THR A 4 -18.02 -10.64 14.44
N ASN A 5 -16.75 -10.75 14.87
CA ASN A 5 -15.59 -10.61 13.99
C ASN A 5 -15.18 -12.00 13.50
N HIS A 6 -15.27 -12.22 12.19
CA HIS A 6 -14.88 -13.47 11.54
C HIS A 6 -13.51 -13.26 10.86
N THR A 7 -12.59 -14.18 11.13
CA THR A 7 -11.32 -14.21 10.42
C THR A 7 -11.54 -14.63 8.97
N VAL A 8 -10.94 -13.91 8.05
CA VAL A 8 -10.88 -14.23 6.62
C VAL A 8 -9.42 -14.51 6.26
N THR A 9 -9.15 -15.72 5.84
CA THR A 9 -7.84 -16.10 5.31
C THR A 9 -7.95 -16.29 3.80
N VAL A 10 -7.13 -15.60 3.04
CA VAL A 10 -6.99 -15.81 1.59
C VAL A 10 -5.72 -16.61 1.35
N GLY A 11 -5.88 -17.81 0.79
CA GLY A 11 -4.78 -18.73 0.54
C GLY A 11 -3.82 -18.19 -0.51
N ALA A 12 -2.54 -18.22 -0.23
CA ALA A 12 -1.51 -17.97 -1.23
C ALA A 12 -1.48 -19.12 -2.25
N GLY A 13 -1.14 -18.81 -3.50
CA GLY A 13 -0.84 -19.83 -4.52
C GLY A 13 0.38 -20.67 -4.12
N GLY A 14 0.39 -21.93 -4.53
CA GLY A 14 1.54 -22.79 -4.30
C GLY A 14 2.77 -22.31 -5.08
N ALA A 15 3.95 -22.52 -4.51
CA ALA A 15 5.20 -22.19 -5.20
C ALA A 15 5.39 -23.06 -6.44
N GLY A 16 5.80 -22.44 -7.54
CA GLY A 16 6.32 -23.08 -8.75
C GLY A 16 7.85 -23.16 -8.71
N GLY A 17 8.43 -23.53 -9.82
CA GLY A 17 9.88 -23.67 -9.95
C GLY A 17 10.33 -25.13 -9.91
N VAL A 18 11.51 -25.39 -9.36
CA VAL A 18 12.11 -26.74 -9.29
C VAL A 18 11.51 -27.54 -8.13
N VAL A 19 11.19 -26.87 -7.02
CA VAL A 19 10.47 -27.45 -5.86
C VAL A 19 9.09 -26.86 -5.83
N VAL A 20 8.08 -27.70 -6.00
CA VAL A 20 6.68 -27.27 -6.06
C VAL A 20 5.95 -27.50 -4.74
N ALA A 21 4.97 -26.67 -4.43
CA ALA A 21 4.17 -26.78 -3.22
C ALA A 21 2.68 -26.61 -3.52
N ASN A 22 1.84 -27.26 -2.70
CA ASN A 22 0.39 -27.02 -2.74
C ASN A 22 0.05 -25.58 -2.42
N GLY A 23 -1.06 -25.09 -2.96
CA GLY A 23 -1.67 -23.85 -2.53
C GLY A 23 -2.14 -23.92 -1.08
N ASN A 24 -2.21 -22.76 -0.43
CA ASN A 24 -2.73 -22.65 0.92
C ASN A 24 -4.26 -22.56 0.91
N ASN A 25 -4.88 -22.97 2.03
CA ASN A 25 -6.33 -22.90 2.18
C ASN A 25 -6.82 -21.46 2.29
N SER A 26 -7.98 -21.19 1.68
CA SER A 26 -8.79 -20.01 1.99
C SER A 26 -9.85 -20.36 3.03
N VAL A 27 -10.05 -19.48 4.02
CA VAL A 27 -10.98 -19.73 5.13
C VAL A 27 -11.85 -18.52 5.38
N PHE A 28 -13.13 -18.73 5.54
CA PHE A 28 -14.10 -17.75 6.05
C PHE A 28 -14.76 -18.33 7.30
N ALA A 29 -14.45 -17.79 8.47
CA ALA A 29 -14.87 -18.32 9.77
C ALA A 29 -14.53 -19.83 9.90
N THR A 30 -15.54 -20.70 9.82
CA THR A 30 -15.39 -22.18 9.88
C THR A 30 -15.40 -22.85 8.52
N ILE A 31 -15.63 -22.09 7.44
CA ILE A 31 -15.70 -22.62 6.08
C ILE A 31 -14.30 -22.62 5.47
N THR A 32 -13.82 -23.79 5.09
CA THR A 32 -12.50 -23.94 4.47
C THR A 32 -12.62 -24.40 3.01
N SER A 33 -11.96 -23.64 2.11
CA SER A 33 -11.68 -24.09 0.75
C SER A 33 -10.21 -24.53 0.69
N THR A 34 -9.99 -25.80 0.39
CA THR A 34 -8.64 -26.39 0.36
C THR A 34 -7.85 -25.89 -0.82
N GLY A 35 -6.57 -25.59 -0.62
CA GLY A 35 -5.66 -25.19 -1.68
C GLY A 35 -5.48 -26.27 -2.74
N GLY A 36 -5.17 -25.88 -3.97
CA GLY A 36 -4.92 -26.81 -5.06
C GLY A 36 -3.65 -27.64 -4.83
N GLY A 37 -3.67 -28.88 -5.28
CA GLY A 37 -2.49 -29.75 -5.27
C GLY A 37 -1.44 -29.27 -6.28
N SER A 38 -0.15 -29.34 -5.93
CA SER A 38 0.95 -29.06 -6.84
C SER A 38 1.05 -30.15 -7.93
N GLY A 39 1.53 -29.77 -9.10
CA GLY A 39 1.96 -30.73 -10.11
C GLY A 39 3.11 -31.61 -9.59
N ALA A 40 3.38 -32.68 -10.30
CA ALA A 40 4.52 -33.56 -9.99
C ALA A 40 5.83 -32.83 -10.25
N ASP A 41 6.83 -33.18 -9.47
CA ASP A 41 8.17 -32.63 -9.45
C ASP A 41 9.14 -33.54 -10.21
N TRP A 42 10.15 -32.97 -10.90
CA TRP A 42 11.21 -33.71 -11.63
C TRP A 42 12.58 -33.39 -11.00
N ILE A 43 12.83 -33.87 -9.79
CA ILE A 43 14.14 -33.69 -9.14
C ILE A 43 14.74 -35.08 -8.84
N ALA A 44 15.88 -35.43 -9.46
CA ALA A 44 16.67 -36.58 -9.07
C ALA A 44 17.32 -36.33 -7.69
N PRO A 45 17.40 -37.32 -6.76
CA PRO A 45 17.01 -38.73 -6.89
C PRO A 45 15.55 -39.04 -6.48
N ASN A 46 14.78 -38.07 -6.00
CA ASN A 46 13.42 -38.27 -5.49
C ASN A 46 12.39 -37.79 -6.52
N ILE A 47 12.24 -38.52 -7.61
CA ILE A 47 11.26 -38.20 -8.65
C ILE A 47 9.87 -38.62 -8.15
N THR A 48 9.09 -37.66 -7.60
CA THR A 48 7.66 -37.87 -7.38
C THR A 48 6.93 -37.65 -8.69
N GLN A 49 6.59 -38.72 -9.39
CA GLN A 49 5.88 -38.63 -10.66
C GLN A 49 4.41 -38.28 -10.54
N ASN A 50 3.81 -38.44 -9.35
CA ASN A 50 2.39 -38.21 -9.11
C ASN A 50 2.13 -36.77 -8.73
N GLY A 51 1.08 -36.18 -9.28
CA GLY A 51 0.54 -34.93 -8.81
C GLY A 51 0.02 -35.05 -7.39
N ASN A 52 0.11 -33.98 -6.61
CA ASN A 52 -0.38 -33.93 -5.23
C ASN A 52 -1.89 -33.74 -5.17
N ALA A 53 -2.49 -34.33 -4.14
CA ALA A 53 -3.89 -34.07 -3.83
C ALA A 53 -4.09 -32.64 -3.29
N GLY A 54 -5.26 -32.08 -3.54
CA GLY A 54 -5.70 -30.76 -3.07
C GLY A 54 -7.15 -30.51 -3.37
N GLY A 55 -7.69 -29.30 -3.15
CA GLY A 55 -9.06 -28.94 -3.52
C GLY A 55 -9.37 -29.34 -4.96
N SER A 56 -8.44 -29.06 -5.88
CA SER A 56 -8.27 -29.76 -7.18
C SER A 56 -6.89 -30.37 -7.22
N GLY A 57 -6.74 -31.53 -7.84
CA GLY A 57 -5.47 -32.27 -7.88
C GLY A 57 -4.47 -31.71 -8.88
N GLY A 58 -3.16 -31.82 -8.61
CA GLY A 58 -2.09 -31.50 -9.54
C GLY A 58 -1.95 -32.52 -10.65
N GLY A 59 -1.37 -32.14 -11.81
CA GLY A 59 -1.07 -33.07 -12.91
C GLY A 59 0.11 -33.97 -12.59
N GLY A 60 0.09 -35.22 -13.13
CA GLY A 60 1.23 -36.15 -13.08
C GLY A 60 2.32 -35.77 -14.06
N THR A 61 3.58 -36.18 -13.81
CA THR A 61 4.68 -35.99 -14.76
C THR A 61 5.16 -37.29 -15.37
N GLY A 62 5.58 -37.25 -16.63
CA GLY A 62 6.17 -38.35 -17.36
C GLY A 62 7.56 -37.99 -17.86
N GLY A 63 8.47 -38.94 -17.83
CA GLY A 63 9.82 -38.75 -18.29
C GLY A 63 10.41 -39.94 -19.01
N SER A 64 11.46 -39.69 -19.78
CA SER A 64 12.20 -40.73 -20.51
C SER A 64 12.78 -41.76 -19.55
N GLY A 65 12.45 -43.05 -19.76
CA GLY A 65 12.98 -44.19 -19.01
C GLY A 65 12.28 -44.54 -17.70
N TYR A 66 11.18 -43.87 -17.35
CA TYR A 66 10.43 -44.16 -16.13
C TYR A 66 9.06 -44.75 -16.43
N THR A 67 8.81 -45.96 -15.89
CA THR A 67 7.51 -46.63 -15.88
C THR A 67 7.25 -47.18 -14.48
N PRO A 68 6.03 -47.01 -13.91
CA PRO A 68 4.86 -46.39 -14.50
C PRO A 68 4.96 -44.83 -14.50
N HIS A 69 4.25 -44.18 -15.42
CA HIS A 69 4.14 -42.72 -15.48
C HIS A 69 3.30 -42.20 -14.30
N GLY A 70 3.55 -40.93 -13.93
CA GLY A 70 2.86 -40.31 -12.82
C GLY A 70 1.35 -40.17 -13.05
N THR A 71 0.60 -40.45 -12.02
CA THR A 71 -0.85 -40.18 -11.97
C THR A 71 -1.15 -38.76 -11.56
N GLY A 72 -2.27 -38.22 -12.04
CA GLY A 72 -2.78 -36.99 -11.50
C GLY A 72 -3.20 -37.11 -10.03
N GLY A 73 -3.04 -36.03 -9.27
CA GLY A 73 -3.49 -35.92 -7.88
C GLY A 73 -5.01 -35.97 -7.77
N ALA A 74 -5.50 -36.55 -6.68
CA ALA A 74 -6.93 -36.58 -6.41
C ALA A 74 -7.48 -35.21 -5.95
N ALA A 75 -8.75 -34.93 -6.21
CA ALA A 75 -9.46 -33.86 -5.51
C ALA A 75 -9.78 -34.29 -4.08
N SER A 76 -9.36 -33.52 -3.09
CA SER A 76 -9.57 -33.82 -1.67
C SER A 76 -9.65 -32.51 -0.85
N PRO A 77 -10.74 -32.29 -0.11
CA PRO A 77 -11.93 -33.14 0.05
C PRO A 77 -12.79 -33.20 -1.23
N ALA A 78 -13.60 -34.24 -1.33
CA ALA A 78 -14.51 -34.40 -2.45
C ALA A 78 -15.51 -33.22 -2.55
N GLY A 79 -15.83 -32.81 -3.80
CA GLY A 79 -16.79 -31.73 -4.08
C GLY A 79 -16.20 -30.32 -4.14
N GLN A 80 -14.92 -30.13 -3.82
CA GLN A 80 -14.25 -28.82 -3.99
C GLN A 80 -13.62 -28.62 -5.37
N GLY A 81 -13.31 -29.72 -6.07
CA GLY A 81 -12.72 -29.68 -7.40
C GLY A 81 -12.60 -31.06 -8.03
N PHE A 82 -11.73 -31.17 -9.02
CA PHE A 82 -11.52 -32.38 -9.80
C PHE A 82 -10.05 -32.81 -9.82
N ALA A 83 -9.81 -34.07 -10.14
CA ALA A 83 -8.46 -34.64 -10.22
C ALA A 83 -7.63 -34.02 -11.35
N GLY A 84 -6.33 -34.02 -11.20
CA GLY A 84 -5.40 -33.76 -12.28
C GLY A 84 -5.33 -34.91 -13.28
N GLY A 85 -4.81 -34.63 -14.48
CA GLY A 85 -4.57 -35.60 -15.54
C GLY A 85 -3.31 -36.47 -15.27
N ASN A 86 -3.30 -37.66 -15.80
CA ASN A 86 -2.14 -38.56 -15.77
C ASN A 86 -1.11 -38.16 -16.83
N ALA A 87 0.14 -38.45 -16.59
CA ALA A 87 1.17 -38.40 -17.59
C ALA A 87 1.09 -39.55 -18.57
N SER A 88 1.69 -39.44 -19.76
CA SER A 88 1.82 -40.50 -20.72
C SER A 88 3.14 -40.44 -21.53
N GLY A 89 3.42 -41.48 -22.31
CA GLY A 89 4.57 -41.55 -23.22
C GLY A 89 5.59 -42.61 -22.79
N THR A 90 6.17 -43.34 -23.73
CA THR A 90 7.12 -44.44 -23.48
C THR A 90 8.59 -44.01 -23.48
N GLY A 91 8.84 -42.70 -23.37
CA GLY A 91 10.19 -42.12 -23.31
C GLY A 91 10.57 -41.26 -24.53
N GLY A 92 11.66 -40.51 -24.42
CA GLY A 92 12.22 -39.68 -25.50
C GLY A 92 11.23 -38.62 -26.02
N SER A 93 10.86 -38.75 -27.30
CA SER A 93 10.04 -37.79 -28.02
C SER A 93 8.53 -37.86 -27.71
N THR A 94 8.07 -38.77 -26.82
CA THR A 94 6.64 -38.98 -26.53
C THR A 94 6.26 -38.64 -25.08
N ALA A 95 7.21 -38.18 -24.25
CA ALA A 95 6.92 -37.80 -22.85
C ALA A 95 5.99 -36.60 -22.78
N SER A 96 4.97 -36.71 -21.94
CA SER A 96 3.99 -35.61 -21.70
C SER A 96 3.40 -35.69 -20.31
N GLY A 97 3.28 -34.53 -19.64
CA GLY A 97 2.63 -34.41 -18.35
C GLY A 97 1.12 -34.24 -18.48
N GLY A 98 0.37 -34.58 -17.42
CA GLY A 98 -1.05 -34.31 -17.31
C GLY A 98 -1.33 -32.87 -16.83
N GLY A 99 -2.45 -32.29 -17.26
CA GLY A 99 -2.89 -30.98 -16.79
C GLY A 99 -3.41 -30.99 -15.36
N GLY A 100 -3.37 -29.87 -14.66
CA GLY A 100 -3.98 -29.74 -13.32
C GLY A 100 -5.51 -29.79 -13.39
N GLY A 101 -6.17 -30.33 -12.34
CA GLY A 101 -7.62 -30.29 -12.21
C GLY A 101 -8.16 -28.87 -11.98
N GLY A 102 -9.36 -28.61 -12.45
CA GLY A 102 -10.10 -27.37 -12.18
C GLY A 102 -11.26 -27.58 -11.22
N ALA A 103 -12.00 -26.51 -10.93
CA ALA A 103 -13.15 -26.57 -10.03
C ALA A 103 -14.43 -27.15 -10.70
N SER A 104 -14.46 -27.31 -12.00
CA SER A 104 -15.60 -27.91 -12.73
C SER A 104 -15.21 -29.05 -13.68
N ALA A 105 -13.92 -29.26 -13.94
CA ALA A 105 -13.47 -30.30 -14.86
C ALA A 105 -12.16 -30.92 -14.41
N VAL A 106 -11.96 -32.20 -14.78
CA VAL A 106 -10.68 -32.90 -14.61
C VAL A 106 -9.62 -32.29 -15.52
N GLY A 107 -8.37 -32.34 -15.09
CA GLY A 107 -7.25 -32.09 -15.99
C GLY A 107 -7.11 -33.20 -17.01
N THR A 108 -6.80 -32.87 -18.27
CA THR A 108 -6.64 -33.91 -19.30
C THR A 108 -5.32 -34.65 -19.14
N ASN A 109 -5.32 -35.90 -19.50
CA ASN A 109 -4.12 -36.71 -19.55
C ASN A 109 -3.17 -36.17 -20.63
N GLY A 110 -1.90 -36.29 -20.40
CA GLY A 110 -0.91 -36.16 -21.50
C GLY A 110 -1.12 -37.23 -22.54
N ALA A 111 -0.79 -36.94 -23.80
CA ALA A 111 -0.86 -37.87 -24.91
C ALA A 111 0.36 -37.71 -25.83
N SER A 112 0.98 -38.83 -26.24
CA SER A 112 2.11 -38.95 -27.23
C SER A 112 2.83 -37.62 -27.60
N GLY A 113 3.52 -37.03 -26.66
CA GLY A 113 4.25 -35.78 -26.85
C GLY A 113 3.44 -34.48 -26.68
N ALA A 114 2.11 -34.55 -26.51
CA ALA A 114 1.27 -33.39 -26.22
C ALA A 114 0.97 -33.31 -24.71
N GLY A 115 1.24 -32.16 -24.10
CA GLY A 115 0.92 -31.91 -22.71
C GLY A 115 -0.58 -31.83 -22.46
N GLY A 116 -1.02 -32.31 -21.29
CA GLY A 116 -2.43 -32.23 -20.85
C GLY A 116 -2.88 -30.79 -20.59
N SER A 117 -4.10 -30.48 -20.96
CA SER A 117 -4.75 -29.20 -20.66
C SER A 117 -5.27 -29.17 -19.23
N GLY A 118 -5.24 -27.99 -18.61
CA GLY A 118 -5.87 -27.76 -17.32
C GLY A 118 -7.40 -27.89 -17.40
N GLY A 119 -7.99 -28.44 -16.33
CA GLY A 119 -9.45 -28.53 -16.18
C GLY A 119 -10.05 -27.12 -15.95
N ASP A 120 -11.25 -26.92 -16.47
CA ASP A 120 -11.96 -25.65 -16.32
C ASP A 120 -12.38 -25.36 -14.88
N GLY A 121 -12.34 -24.08 -14.52
CA GLY A 121 -12.86 -23.54 -13.29
C GLY A 121 -14.37 -23.47 -13.27
N ARG A 122 -14.90 -23.02 -12.15
CA ARG A 122 -16.36 -22.87 -11.95
C ARG A 122 -16.79 -21.41 -12.10
N ALA A 123 -17.77 -21.17 -12.97
CA ALA A 123 -18.42 -19.87 -13.10
C ALA A 123 -19.39 -19.61 -11.95
N THR A 124 -19.38 -18.40 -11.41
CA THR A 124 -20.32 -17.94 -10.38
C THR A 124 -20.56 -16.44 -10.52
N SER A 125 -21.77 -15.99 -10.13
CA SER A 125 -22.16 -14.57 -10.12
C SER A 125 -22.13 -13.96 -8.72
N ILE A 126 -21.42 -14.59 -7.77
CA ILE A 126 -21.34 -14.09 -6.39
C ILE A 126 -20.71 -12.69 -6.32
N SER A 127 -19.81 -12.33 -7.24
CA SER A 127 -19.16 -11.02 -7.36
C SER A 127 -20.00 -9.95 -8.06
N GLY A 128 -21.26 -10.26 -8.40
CA GLY A 128 -22.19 -9.34 -9.08
C GLY A 128 -22.27 -9.55 -10.59
N SER A 129 -21.27 -10.16 -11.20
CA SER A 129 -21.24 -10.61 -12.60
C SER A 129 -20.69 -12.03 -12.68
N SER A 130 -20.93 -12.74 -13.79
CA SER A 130 -20.40 -14.10 -13.97
C SER A 130 -18.89 -14.05 -14.15
N VAL A 131 -18.17 -14.66 -13.22
CA VAL A 131 -16.70 -14.81 -13.24
C VAL A 131 -16.37 -16.28 -13.00
N THR A 132 -15.42 -16.82 -13.79
CA THR A 132 -14.91 -18.18 -13.64
C THR A 132 -13.70 -18.16 -12.73
N TYR A 133 -13.63 -19.07 -11.74
CA TYR A 133 -12.55 -19.21 -10.75
C TYR A 133 -11.99 -20.63 -10.75
N ALA A 134 -10.76 -20.78 -10.29
CA ALA A 134 -10.08 -22.04 -10.02
C ALA A 134 -9.94 -22.96 -11.25
N GLY A 135 -9.41 -22.42 -12.35
CA GLY A 135 -8.98 -23.20 -13.51
C GLY A 135 -7.64 -23.88 -13.26
N GLY A 136 -7.44 -25.10 -13.77
CA GLY A 136 -6.19 -25.85 -13.68
C GLY A 136 -5.11 -25.31 -14.60
N GLY A 137 -3.83 -25.49 -14.25
CA GLY A 137 -2.69 -25.12 -15.10
C GLY A 137 -2.45 -26.13 -16.24
N ALA A 138 -1.95 -25.66 -17.36
CA ALA A 138 -1.53 -26.47 -18.50
C ALA A 138 -0.24 -27.24 -18.16
N SER A 139 -0.04 -28.40 -18.79
CA SER A 139 1.20 -29.11 -18.71
C SER A 139 1.99 -29.04 -20.02
N THR A 140 3.26 -29.42 -19.97
CA THR A 140 4.16 -29.47 -21.12
C THR A 140 4.22 -30.89 -21.73
N GLY A 141 4.49 -30.94 -23.00
CA GLY A 141 4.86 -32.14 -23.72
C GLY A 141 6.05 -31.88 -24.63
N THR A 142 6.64 -32.90 -25.21
CA THR A 142 7.81 -32.82 -26.12
C THR A 142 7.48 -32.21 -27.48
N SER A 143 6.22 -32.32 -27.93
CA SER A 143 5.76 -31.80 -29.23
C SER A 143 4.90 -30.53 -29.07
N SER A 144 4.06 -30.47 -28.04
CA SER A 144 3.20 -29.28 -27.76
C SER A 144 2.81 -29.22 -26.30
N GLY A 145 2.56 -28.00 -25.78
CA GLY A 145 1.94 -27.81 -24.49
C GLY A 145 0.43 -27.91 -24.55
N GLY A 146 -0.20 -28.20 -23.40
CA GLY A 146 -1.65 -28.13 -23.22
C GLY A 146 -2.11 -26.69 -23.10
N THR A 147 -3.43 -26.49 -23.06
CA THR A 147 -4.07 -25.19 -22.80
C THR A 147 -4.39 -25.03 -21.31
N ALA A 148 -4.36 -23.82 -20.81
CA ALA A 148 -4.78 -23.49 -19.46
C ALA A 148 -6.32 -23.64 -19.34
N GLY A 149 -6.78 -24.12 -18.17
CA GLY A 149 -8.22 -24.14 -17.85
C GLY A 149 -8.75 -22.73 -17.64
N THR A 150 -9.98 -22.49 -18.07
CA THR A 150 -10.66 -21.21 -17.83
C THR A 150 -10.78 -20.95 -16.31
N GLY A 151 -10.74 -19.68 -15.90
CA GLY A 151 -10.79 -19.31 -14.47
C GLY A 151 -9.41 -19.14 -13.84
N GLY A 152 -8.45 -18.68 -14.62
CA GLY A 152 -7.15 -18.23 -14.12
C GLY A 152 -6.05 -19.27 -14.14
N GLY A 153 -6.22 -20.41 -14.83
CA GLY A 153 -5.14 -21.37 -15.03
C GLY A 153 -3.96 -20.77 -15.80
N GLY A 154 -2.72 -21.10 -15.41
CA GLY A 154 -1.50 -20.67 -16.06
C GLY A 154 -1.22 -21.52 -17.33
N THR A 155 -0.79 -20.87 -18.40
CA THR A 155 -0.22 -21.54 -19.58
C THR A 155 1.13 -22.16 -19.24
N VAL A 156 1.67 -23.01 -20.09
CA VAL A 156 2.97 -23.64 -19.88
C VAL A 156 4.02 -22.64 -19.41
N GLY A 157 4.64 -22.91 -18.27
CA GLY A 157 5.67 -22.07 -17.62
C GLY A 157 5.16 -20.78 -16.96
N SER A 158 3.85 -20.49 -17.03
CA SER A 158 3.28 -19.24 -16.52
C SER A 158 2.55 -19.45 -15.20
N ALA A 159 2.54 -18.40 -14.37
CA ALA A 159 1.77 -18.42 -13.12
C ALA A 159 0.27 -18.45 -13.40
N GLY A 160 -0.48 -19.02 -12.47
CA GLY A 160 -1.92 -18.85 -12.38
C GLY A 160 -2.27 -17.39 -12.04
N THR A 161 -3.42 -16.95 -12.48
CA THR A 161 -3.91 -15.58 -12.25
C THR A 161 -4.20 -15.36 -10.76
N ALA A 162 -3.65 -14.27 -10.21
CA ALA A 162 -3.89 -13.90 -8.82
C ALA A 162 -5.38 -13.66 -8.54
N ASN A 163 -5.82 -13.96 -7.32
CA ASN A 163 -7.20 -13.79 -6.84
C ASN A 163 -8.26 -14.59 -7.61
N THR A 164 -7.82 -15.70 -8.24
CA THR A 164 -8.71 -16.64 -8.92
C THR A 164 -8.61 -18.07 -8.37
N GLY A 165 -7.55 -18.37 -7.64
CA GLY A 165 -7.24 -19.75 -7.24
C GLY A 165 -6.80 -20.65 -8.41
N GLY A 166 -6.34 -20.06 -9.53
CA GLY A 166 -5.92 -20.80 -10.72
C GLY A 166 -4.58 -21.52 -10.50
N GLY A 167 -4.43 -22.72 -11.03
CA GLY A 167 -3.18 -23.51 -10.97
C GLY A 167 -2.08 -22.91 -11.86
N GLY A 168 -0.81 -23.03 -11.46
CA GLY A 168 0.34 -22.67 -12.29
C GLY A 168 0.58 -23.68 -13.42
N GLY A 169 1.15 -23.23 -14.55
CA GLY A 169 1.50 -24.07 -15.69
C GLY A 169 2.82 -24.80 -15.47
N GLY A 170 2.86 -26.09 -15.86
CA GLY A 170 4.07 -26.90 -15.83
C GLY A 170 5.11 -26.45 -16.86
N SER A 171 6.34 -26.81 -16.66
CA SER A 171 7.46 -26.47 -17.56
C SER A 171 8.40 -27.64 -17.76
N SER A 172 9.00 -27.75 -18.96
CA SER A 172 10.06 -28.70 -19.28
C SER A 172 11.46 -28.18 -18.96
N THR A 173 11.59 -26.87 -18.63
CA THR A 173 12.88 -26.19 -18.40
C THR A 173 13.16 -25.92 -16.92
N GLY A 174 12.39 -26.52 -16.00
CA GLY A 174 12.57 -26.38 -14.54
C GLY A 174 11.90 -25.16 -13.87
N ASN A 175 11.36 -24.25 -14.64
CA ASN A 175 10.65 -23.07 -14.11
C ASN A 175 9.14 -23.17 -14.32
N SER A 176 8.46 -24.01 -13.54
CA SER A 176 6.99 -24.03 -13.54
C SER A 176 6.42 -22.75 -12.92
N GLY A 177 5.23 -22.35 -13.35
CA GLY A 177 4.55 -21.17 -12.83
C GLY A 177 4.03 -21.40 -11.40
N ASN A 178 4.04 -20.35 -10.58
CA ASN A 178 3.35 -20.34 -9.28
C ASN A 178 1.83 -20.50 -9.48
N GLY A 179 1.15 -21.08 -8.52
CA GLY A 179 -0.32 -20.98 -8.43
C GLY A 179 -0.75 -19.53 -8.20
N GLY A 180 -1.95 -19.16 -8.67
CA GLY A 180 -2.60 -17.89 -8.33
C GLY A 180 -3.16 -17.90 -6.91
N SER A 181 -3.11 -16.78 -6.21
CA SER A 181 -3.76 -16.63 -4.92
C SER A 181 -5.28 -16.88 -5.00
N GLY A 182 -5.89 -17.28 -3.90
CA GLY A 182 -7.33 -17.39 -3.77
C GLY A 182 -8.04 -16.05 -3.64
N VAL A 183 -9.35 -16.11 -3.49
CA VAL A 183 -10.24 -14.99 -3.18
C VAL A 183 -11.33 -15.49 -2.23
N VAL A 184 -11.77 -14.63 -1.31
CA VAL A 184 -12.97 -14.89 -0.49
C VAL A 184 -14.00 -13.82 -0.79
N ILE A 185 -15.24 -14.24 -1.09
CA ILE A 185 -16.34 -13.33 -1.42
C ILE A 185 -17.52 -13.67 -0.52
N ALA A 186 -18.01 -12.65 0.22
CA ALA A 186 -19.24 -12.74 0.99
C ALA A 186 -20.31 -11.81 0.38
N ARG A 187 -21.54 -12.28 0.25
CA ARG A 187 -22.67 -11.53 -0.32
C ARG A 187 -23.92 -11.70 0.53
N TYR A 188 -24.64 -10.61 0.73
CA TYR A 188 -25.97 -10.62 1.34
C TYR A 188 -26.93 -9.67 0.61
N ALA A 189 -28.23 -9.91 0.76
CA ALA A 189 -29.28 -9.10 0.15
C ALA A 189 -29.38 -7.72 0.79
N GLY A 190 -29.72 -6.73 -0.01
CA GLY A 190 -29.79 -5.32 0.36
C GLY A 190 -28.53 -4.54 -0.07
N THR A 191 -28.73 -3.25 -0.33
CA THR A 191 -27.65 -2.32 -0.70
C THR A 191 -27.13 -1.52 0.49
N GLU A 192 -27.79 -1.63 1.64
CA GLU A 192 -27.32 -1.07 2.91
C GLU A 192 -26.18 -1.93 3.46
N GLN A 193 -25.07 -1.28 3.81
CA GLN A 193 -23.92 -1.99 4.37
C GLN A 193 -24.21 -2.42 5.82
N LYS A 194 -24.28 -3.73 6.03
CA LYS A 194 -24.56 -4.39 7.34
C LYS A 194 -23.34 -5.10 7.91
N ALA A 195 -22.22 -5.09 7.19
CA ALA A 195 -20.97 -5.69 7.62
C ALA A 195 -19.79 -4.89 7.10
N TYR A 196 -18.60 -5.13 7.66
CA TYR A 196 -17.37 -4.40 7.37
C TYR A 196 -16.23 -5.38 7.07
N GLY A 197 -15.31 -4.99 6.18
CA GLY A 197 -14.15 -5.77 5.77
C GLY A 197 -14.14 -6.07 4.27
N GLY A 198 -12.93 -6.25 3.73
CA GLY A 198 -12.71 -6.38 2.29
C GLY A 198 -13.10 -5.14 1.49
N THR A 199 -13.08 -5.26 0.17
CA THR A 199 -13.61 -4.24 -0.74
C THR A 199 -15.12 -4.42 -0.85
N VAL A 200 -15.89 -3.36 -0.54
CA VAL A 200 -17.36 -3.39 -0.54
C VAL A 200 -17.90 -2.79 -1.83
N THR A 201 -18.79 -3.52 -2.49
CA THR A 201 -19.50 -3.08 -3.69
C THR A 201 -20.97 -3.46 -3.62
N THR A 202 -21.82 -2.87 -4.47
CA THR A 202 -23.22 -3.26 -4.59
C THR A 202 -23.53 -3.66 -6.03
N SER A 203 -24.29 -4.74 -6.21
CA SER A 203 -24.75 -5.20 -7.53
C SER A 203 -26.00 -6.07 -7.39
N GLY A 204 -26.96 -5.86 -8.31
CA GLY A 204 -28.18 -6.66 -8.37
C GLY A 204 -28.99 -6.68 -7.07
N GLY A 205 -29.03 -5.56 -6.30
CA GLY A 205 -29.72 -5.47 -5.02
C GLY A 205 -28.99 -6.15 -3.86
N ASN A 206 -27.71 -6.50 -4.01
CA ASN A 206 -26.90 -7.13 -2.98
C ASN A 206 -25.70 -6.26 -2.61
N THR A 207 -25.22 -6.41 -1.38
CA THR A 207 -23.91 -5.93 -0.93
C THR A 207 -22.91 -7.08 -0.98
N ILE A 208 -21.72 -6.81 -1.53
CA ILE A 208 -20.67 -7.80 -1.83
C ILE A 208 -19.37 -7.34 -1.18
N HIS A 209 -18.74 -8.20 -0.41
CA HIS A 209 -17.44 -8.03 0.21
C HIS A 209 -16.42 -8.94 -0.48
N THR A 210 -15.38 -8.38 -1.10
CA THR A 210 -14.32 -9.14 -1.78
C THR A 210 -13.01 -8.99 -1.03
N PHE A 211 -12.40 -10.10 -0.67
CA PHE A 211 -11.13 -10.19 0.03
C PHE A 211 -10.07 -10.81 -0.89
N ASN A 212 -9.11 -10.01 -1.32
CA ASN A 212 -7.94 -10.42 -2.10
C ASN A 212 -6.71 -10.68 -1.22
N SER A 213 -6.82 -10.43 0.07
CA SER A 213 -5.82 -10.71 1.11
C SER A 213 -6.52 -11.03 2.42
N SER A 214 -5.80 -11.72 3.30
CA SER A 214 -6.31 -12.10 4.64
C SER A 214 -6.65 -10.85 5.46
N SER A 215 -7.82 -10.87 6.13
CA SER A 215 -8.37 -9.75 6.89
C SER A 215 -9.46 -10.25 7.84
N SER A 216 -10.40 -9.36 8.19
CA SER A 216 -11.56 -9.66 9.05
C SER A 216 -12.86 -9.24 8.38
N PHE A 217 -13.92 -9.95 8.68
CA PHE A 217 -15.30 -9.61 8.32
C PHE A 217 -16.13 -9.44 9.60
N TYR A 218 -16.58 -8.21 9.86
CA TYR A 218 -17.31 -7.87 11.07
C TYR A 218 -18.79 -7.60 10.77
N THR A 219 -19.69 -8.24 11.52
CA THR A 219 -21.15 -8.18 11.33
C THR A 219 -21.85 -7.23 12.30
N GLY A 220 -21.21 -6.15 12.71
CA GLY A 220 -21.76 -5.11 13.59
C GLY A 220 -21.64 -3.71 12.98
N SER A 221 -22.18 -2.72 13.67
CA SER A 221 -22.08 -1.32 13.31
C SER A 221 -20.90 -0.64 14.02
N PRO A 222 -20.32 0.43 13.45
CA PRO A 222 -19.36 1.25 14.16
C PRO A 222 -19.96 1.83 15.43
N LYS A 223 -19.17 1.91 16.50
CA LYS A 223 -19.56 2.50 17.79
C LYS A 223 -19.50 4.03 17.80
N ALA A 224 -19.10 4.63 16.69
CA ALA A 224 -19.00 6.07 16.51
C ALA A 224 -19.27 6.46 15.05
N SER A 225 -19.55 7.73 14.84
CA SER A 225 -19.72 8.36 13.53
C SER A 225 -18.73 9.51 13.35
N GLY A 226 -18.57 9.98 12.11
CA GLY A 226 -17.68 11.06 11.72
C GLY A 226 -16.42 10.58 10.97
N GLY A 227 -15.89 11.44 10.11
CA GLY A 227 -14.80 11.09 9.21
C GLY A 227 -15.16 10.03 8.18
N THR A 228 -14.18 9.59 7.42
CA THR A 228 -14.31 8.42 6.54
C THR A 228 -14.03 7.16 7.34
N ILE A 229 -15.01 6.25 7.39
CA ILE A 229 -14.93 5.03 8.19
C ILE A 229 -14.38 3.90 7.33
N SER A 230 -13.37 3.19 7.83
CA SER A 230 -12.86 1.95 7.27
C SER A 230 -12.70 0.89 8.36
N PHE A 231 -12.58 -0.36 7.94
CA PHE A 231 -12.42 -1.49 8.85
C PHE A 231 -11.29 -2.39 8.35
N ALA A 232 -10.32 -2.64 9.20
CA ALA A 232 -9.19 -3.53 8.90
C ALA A 232 -8.70 -4.22 10.17
N SER A 233 -8.37 -5.51 10.07
CA SER A 233 -7.74 -6.30 11.14
C SER A 233 -8.44 -6.21 12.50
N GLY A 234 -9.78 -6.16 12.52
CA GLY A 234 -10.57 -6.10 13.75
C GLY A 234 -10.70 -4.71 14.37
N TYR A 235 -10.32 -3.65 13.65
CA TYR A 235 -10.42 -2.27 14.09
C TYR A 235 -11.26 -1.42 13.14
N PHE A 236 -12.08 -0.53 13.68
CA PHE A 236 -12.62 0.60 12.95
C PHE A 236 -11.63 1.76 12.99
N TYR A 237 -11.50 2.45 11.85
CA TYR A 237 -10.71 3.65 11.66
C TYR A 237 -11.62 4.76 11.15
N HIS A 238 -11.53 5.94 11.76
CA HIS A 238 -12.21 7.16 11.34
C HIS A 238 -11.16 8.17 10.91
N ALA A 239 -11.00 8.38 9.60
CA ALA A 239 -10.04 9.32 9.03
C ALA A 239 -10.70 10.67 8.75
N PHE A 240 -10.18 11.73 9.36
CA PHE A 240 -10.62 13.10 9.16
C PHE A 240 -9.58 13.86 8.35
N THR A 241 -9.90 14.14 7.09
CA THR A 241 -9.09 14.96 6.17
C THR A 241 -9.50 16.44 6.20
N SER A 242 -10.53 16.77 6.97
CA SER A 242 -11.03 18.11 7.25
C SER A 242 -11.60 18.18 8.66
N THR A 243 -11.71 19.38 9.20
CA THR A 243 -12.33 19.61 10.52
C THR A 243 -13.75 19.07 10.57
N GLY A 244 -14.10 18.41 11.67
CA GLY A 244 -15.39 17.75 11.85
C GLY A 244 -15.66 17.35 13.30
N SER A 245 -16.51 16.36 13.49
CA SER A 245 -16.86 15.82 14.81
C SER A 245 -16.80 14.31 14.79
N PHE A 246 -16.19 13.73 15.82
CA PHE A 246 -16.26 12.31 16.15
C PHE A 246 -17.30 12.13 17.25
N THR A 247 -18.40 11.41 16.97
CA THR A 247 -19.53 11.28 17.89
C THR A 247 -19.76 9.81 18.22
N LEU A 248 -19.73 9.45 19.51
CA LEU A 248 -20.04 8.11 19.95
C LEU A 248 -21.55 7.84 19.81
N THR A 249 -21.88 6.66 19.28
CA THR A 249 -23.24 6.12 19.34
C THR A 249 -23.53 5.63 20.77
N PRO A 250 -24.76 5.83 21.27
CA PRO A 250 -25.02 5.71 22.71
C PRO A 250 -24.80 4.32 23.25
N SER A 251 -24.24 4.24 24.39
CA SER A 251 -24.40 3.44 25.59
C SER A 251 -23.10 3.07 26.33
N GLU A 252 -21.92 3.08 25.73
CA GLU A 252 -20.69 2.63 26.41
C GLU A 252 -19.54 3.61 26.20
N ALA A 253 -18.68 3.73 27.23
CA ALA A 253 -17.39 4.39 27.09
C ALA A 253 -16.55 3.60 26.06
N LEU A 254 -15.77 4.31 25.24
CA LEU A 254 -14.95 3.71 24.19
C LEU A 254 -13.48 4.06 24.41
N THR A 255 -12.64 3.04 24.43
CA THR A 255 -11.19 3.25 24.42
C THR A 255 -10.69 3.30 22.96
N VAL A 256 -9.95 4.37 22.63
CA VAL A 256 -9.48 4.64 21.27
C VAL A 256 -7.99 4.95 21.26
N ASP A 257 -7.35 4.70 20.12
CA ASP A 257 -6.07 5.31 19.79
C ASP A 257 -6.31 6.47 18.81
N VAL A 258 -5.64 7.59 19.02
CA VAL A 258 -5.79 8.78 18.17
C VAL A 258 -4.45 9.20 17.61
N LEU A 259 -4.31 9.15 16.29
CA LEU A 259 -3.17 9.71 15.56
C LEU A 259 -3.54 11.11 15.06
N VAL A 260 -2.79 12.12 15.47
CA VAL A 260 -3.00 13.52 15.10
C VAL A 260 -1.78 14.04 14.36
N ILE A 261 -2.00 14.57 13.17
CA ILE A 261 -0.97 15.14 12.30
C ILE A 261 -1.40 16.56 11.93
N ALA A 262 -0.58 17.56 12.19
CA ALA A 262 -0.85 18.95 11.84
C ALA A 262 -0.49 19.27 10.39
N GLY A 263 -0.91 20.44 9.88
CA GLY A 263 -0.54 20.89 8.54
C GLY A 263 0.96 21.18 8.42
N GLY A 264 1.59 20.82 7.30
CA GLY A 264 2.99 21.14 7.01
C GLY A 264 3.18 22.63 6.70
N GLY A 265 4.37 23.16 6.88
CA GLY A 265 4.74 24.54 6.52
C GLY A 265 4.98 24.68 5.01
N GLY A 266 4.68 25.84 4.45
CA GLY A 266 5.01 26.23 3.09
C GLY A 266 6.49 26.57 2.96
N ALA A 267 7.07 26.30 1.79
CA ALA A 267 8.44 26.64 1.46
C ALA A 267 8.56 28.08 0.92
N ALA A 268 9.77 28.61 0.87
CA ALA A 268 10.01 29.92 0.31
C ALA A 268 9.95 29.95 -1.23
N GLY A 269 9.50 31.08 -1.77
CA GLY A 269 9.56 31.41 -3.19
C GLY A 269 10.93 32.00 -3.57
N TYR A 270 11.17 32.21 -4.88
CA TYR A 270 12.39 32.75 -5.44
C TYR A 270 12.15 34.00 -6.29
N ILE A 271 13.01 35.02 -6.13
CA ILE A 271 13.06 36.24 -6.96
C ILE A 271 14.35 36.26 -7.80
N SER A 272 14.24 36.63 -9.05
CA SER A 272 15.35 36.69 -10.01
C SER A 272 16.39 37.79 -9.77
N SER A 273 16.10 38.78 -8.91
CA SER A 273 16.98 39.90 -8.66
C SER A 273 18.02 39.70 -7.54
N GLY A 274 18.02 38.49 -6.89
CA GLY A 274 18.87 38.22 -5.73
C GLY A 274 19.64 36.90 -5.84
N TYR A 275 20.92 36.94 -5.44
CA TYR A 275 21.79 35.76 -5.31
C TYR A 275 21.46 34.97 -4.04
N ALA A 276 20.25 34.36 -3.95
CA ALA A 276 19.86 33.74 -2.71
C ALA A 276 18.92 32.51 -2.91
N GLY A 277 19.26 31.41 -2.28
CA GLY A 277 18.44 30.21 -2.25
C GLY A 277 17.18 30.35 -1.35
N SER A 278 16.17 29.57 -1.64
CA SER A 278 14.93 29.44 -0.90
C SER A 278 14.90 28.11 -0.14
N SER A 279 14.42 28.07 1.11
CA SER A 279 14.45 26.86 1.94
C SER A 279 13.12 26.12 2.00
N GLY A 280 13.19 24.82 2.33
CA GLY A 280 12.03 23.94 2.44
C GLY A 280 11.18 24.20 3.70
N GLY A 281 9.87 23.95 3.62
CA GLY A 281 8.97 23.96 4.78
C GLY A 281 9.12 22.73 5.66
N GLY A 282 8.97 22.88 6.97
CA GLY A 282 8.95 21.78 7.93
C GLY A 282 7.63 20.98 7.86
N ALA A 283 7.67 19.72 8.20
CA ALA A 283 6.46 18.93 8.37
C ALA A 283 5.61 19.41 9.55
N GLY A 284 4.32 19.17 9.51
CA GLY A 284 3.45 19.27 10.67
C GLY A 284 3.89 18.33 11.78
N GLY A 285 3.65 18.72 13.03
CA GLY A 285 3.86 17.84 14.17
C GLY A 285 3.02 16.59 14.05
N LEU A 286 3.48 15.51 14.71
CA LEU A 286 2.76 14.24 14.78
C LEU A 286 2.77 13.72 16.20
N LEU A 287 1.60 13.39 16.74
CA LEU A 287 1.45 12.72 18.03
C LEU A 287 0.48 11.55 17.91
N ASN A 288 0.76 10.49 18.64
CA ASN A 288 -0.17 9.38 18.87
C ASN A 288 -0.57 9.36 20.36
N PHE A 289 -1.86 9.34 20.59
CA PHE A 289 -2.47 9.19 21.91
C PHE A 289 -3.07 7.79 21.97
N ALA A 290 -2.45 6.92 22.74
CA ALA A 290 -2.87 5.53 22.87
C ALA A 290 -3.81 5.35 24.06
N SER A 291 -4.82 4.50 23.90
CA SER A 291 -5.75 4.07 24.95
C SER A 291 -6.52 5.24 25.63
N GLU A 292 -6.92 6.23 24.83
CA GLU A 292 -7.74 7.32 25.31
C GLU A 292 -9.17 6.85 25.64
N SER A 293 -9.65 7.14 26.84
CA SER A 293 -11.01 6.78 27.28
C SER A 293 -11.98 7.88 26.93
N LEU A 294 -12.92 7.59 26.05
CA LEU A 294 -13.96 8.52 25.62
C LEU A 294 -15.28 8.25 26.36
N THR A 295 -15.96 9.32 26.78
CA THR A 295 -17.24 9.23 27.50
C THR A 295 -18.38 8.91 26.53
N ALA A 296 -19.29 8.02 26.93
CA ALA A 296 -20.49 7.68 26.18
C ALA A 296 -21.33 8.92 25.82
N ASN A 297 -22.01 8.88 24.68
CA ASN A 297 -22.86 9.95 24.16
C ASN A 297 -22.18 11.32 23.97
N ALA A 298 -20.85 11.38 23.97
CA ALA A 298 -20.11 12.63 23.78
C ALA A 298 -19.73 12.83 22.32
N GLY A 299 -19.71 14.10 21.90
CA GLY A 299 -19.13 14.56 20.64
C GLY A 299 -17.76 15.18 20.89
N TYR A 300 -16.77 14.81 20.08
CA TYR A 300 -15.41 15.33 20.15
C TYR A 300 -15.11 16.14 18.90
N THR A 301 -14.79 17.40 19.07
CA THR A 301 -14.36 18.24 17.94
C THR A 301 -13.03 17.73 17.40
N VAL A 302 -12.94 17.55 16.10
CA VAL A 302 -11.72 17.19 15.38
C VAL A 302 -11.31 18.41 14.55
N THR A 303 -10.17 19.00 14.88
CA THR A 303 -9.57 20.08 14.10
C THR A 303 -8.45 19.51 13.24
N VAL A 304 -8.53 19.72 11.93
CA VAL A 304 -7.49 19.33 10.99
C VAL A 304 -6.83 20.58 10.42
N GLY A 305 -5.53 20.72 10.64
CA GLY A 305 -4.73 21.85 10.22
C GLY A 305 -4.54 21.91 8.71
N ALA A 306 -4.69 23.08 8.13
CA ALA A 306 -4.32 23.34 6.74
C ALA A 306 -2.80 23.43 6.59
N GLY A 307 -2.27 23.08 5.41
CA GLY A 307 -0.89 23.37 5.04
C GLY A 307 -0.65 24.88 4.91
N GLY A 308 0.55 25.31 5.23
CA GLY A 308 0.99 26.69 5.03
C GLY A 308 1.14 27.03 3.55
N ALA A 309 0.81 28.23 3.15
CA ALA A 309 1.01 28.69 1.77
C ALA A 309 2.51 28.76 1.41
N GLY A 310 2.85 28.38 0.20
CA GLY A 310 4.18 28.62 -0.37
C GLY A 310 4.41 30.11 -0.60
N GLY A 311 5.64 30.56 -0.42
CA GLY A 311 6.02 31.94 -0.69
C GLY A 311 5.88 32.28 -2.17
N THR A 312 5.36 33.46 -2.47
CA THR A 312 5.32 34.00 -3.84
C THR A 312 6.66 34.65 -4.17
N ALA A 313 6.87 34.98 -5.44
CA ALA A 313 8.03 35.74 -5.87
C ALA A 313 8.19 37.11 -5.15
N ASN A 314 7.11 37.69 -4.64
CA ASN A 314 7.12 38.99 -3.98
C ASN A 314 7.16 38.92 -2.44
N THR A 315 6.61 37.88 -1.84
CA THR A 315 6.57 37.70 -0.37
C THR A 315 7.67 36.81 0.17
N ASN A 316 8.24 36.00 -0.71
CA ASN A 316 9.44 35.17 -0.54
C ASN A 316 9.40 34.09 0.54
N ASN A 317 9.01 34.37 1.78
CA ASN A 317 8.87 33.34 2.82
C ASN A 317 7.55 32.58 2.65
N GLY A 318 7.55 31.29 2.98
CA GLY A 318 6.32 30.55 3.16
C GLY A 318 5.57 30.98 4.43
N THR A 319 4.46 30.32 4.71
CA THR A 319 3.73 30.45 5.99
C THR A 319 3.75 29.14 6.75
N SER A 320 3.64 29.21 8.08
CA SER A 320 3.51 28.00 8.90
C SER A 320 2.21 27.27 8.57
N GLY A 321 2.22 25.94 8.70
CA GLY A 321 1.00 25.15 8.75
C GLY A 321 0.16 25.47 9.97
N THR A 322 -1.10 25.08 9.96
CA THR A 322 -1.99 25.26 11.12
C THR A 322 -2.07 23.99 11.96
N ASN A 323 -2.48 24.17 13.21
CA ASN A 323 -2.51 23.10 14.21
C ASN A 323 -3.65 22.12 13.96
N SER A 324 -3.43 20.85 14.38
CA SER A 324 -4.47 19.82 14.48
C SER A 324 -4.74 19.46 15.94
N ARG A 325 -5.96 18.98 16.23
CA ARG A 325 -6.35 18.57 17.58
C ARG A 325 -7.54 17.61 17.56
N PHE A 326 -7.59 16.72 18.54
CA PHE A 326 -8.76 15.90 18.85
C PHE A 326 -9.29 16.24 20.24
N GLY A 327 -10.53 16.69 20.36
CA GLY A 327 -11.17 17.05 21.63
C GLY A 327 -10.31 17.98 22.47
N SER A 328 -10.02 17.57 23.70
CA SER A 328 -9.16 18.30 24.66
C SER A 328 -7.71 17.81 24.67
N LEU A 329 -7.31 16.85 23.85
CA LEU A 329 -5.93 16.35 23.81
C LEU A 329 -4.93 17.45 23.44
N THR A 330 -3.66 17.22 23.71
CA THR A 330 -2.58 18.17 23.38
C THR A 330 -2.64 18.60 21.92
N THR A 331 -2.58 19.89 21.69
CA THR A 331 -2.54 20.46 20.34
C THR A 331 -1.26 20.05 19.61
N VAL A 332 -1.41 19.56 18.40
CA VAL A 332 -0.31 19.23 17.51
C VAL A 332 -0.04 20.43 16.61
N VAL A 333 1.20 20.93 16.66
CA VAL A 333 1.61 22.22 16.09
C VAL A 333 1.89 22.08 14.60
N GLY A 334 1.45 23.05 13.80
CA GLY A 334 1.76 23.11 12.37
C GLY A 334 3.25 23.22 12.08
N GLY A 335 3.66 22.79 10.89
CA GLY A 335 5.05 22.85 10.45
C GLY A 335 5.58 24.27 10.26
N GLY A 336 6.85 24.48 10.53
CA GLY A 336 7.53 25.75 10.36
C GLY A 336 7.74 26.10 8.86
N TYR A 337 7.66 27.35 8.53
CA TYR A 337 7.81 27.84 7.15
C TYR A 337 9.28 27.88 6.69
N GLY A 338 9.48 27.73 5.39
CA GLY A 338 10.76 27.98 4.72
C GLY A 338 10.97 29.48 4.48
N VAL A 339 12.23 29.90 4.44
CA VAL A 339 12.66 31.30 4.34
C VAL A 339 13.51 31.53 3.09
N ASN A 340 13.47 32.78 2.60
CA ASN A 340 14.33 33.24 1.50
C ASN A 340 15.36 34.24 2.03
N ARG A 341 16.64 34.03 1.69
CA ARG A 341 17.74 34.84 2.18
C ARG A 341 17.70 36.29 1.72
N TYR A 342 17.11 36.59 0.56
CA TYR A 342 17.13 37.93 -0.05
C TYR A 342 16.23 38.94 0.67
N VAL A 343 15.08 38.49 1.24
CA VAL A 343 14.04 39.40 1.77
C VAL A 343 14.48 40.25 2.94
N ALA A 344 15.39 39.74 3.76
CA ALA A 344 15.84 40.43 4.96
C ALA A 344 17.24 41.06 4.86
N GLY A 345 17.82 41.07 3.65
CA GLY A 345 19.19 41.58 3.47
C GLY A 345 20.26 40.74 4.20
N GLY A 346 19.97 39.48 4.55
CA GLY A 346 20.89 38.66 5.32
C GLY A 346 20.40 37.21 5.55
N ALA A 347 21.12 36.51 6.40
CA ALA A 347 20.84 35.15 6.77
C ALA A 347 19.58 35.05 7.65
N LEU A 348 18.67 34.11 7.32
CA LEU A 348 17.41 33.88 8.04
C LEU A 348 17.31 32.42 8.58
N ALA A 349 16.92 32.32 9.83
CA ALA A 349 16.54 31.03 10.43
C ALA A 349 15.18 30.59 9.89
N GLY A 350 15.03 29.29 9.67
CA GLY A 350 13.74 28.68 9.32
C GLY A 350 12.68 28.92 10.41
N GLY A 351 11.41 28.89 10.03
CA GLY A 351 10.30 29.03 10.97
C GLY A 351 10.25 27.83 11.95
N ASN A 352 9.95 28.13 13.22
CA ASN A 352 9.68 27.10 14.23
C ASN A 352 8.30 26.47 13.97
N GLY A 353 8.12 25.21 14.37
CA GLY A 353 6.84 24.52 14.19
C GLY A 353 6.82 23.14 14.82
N GLY A 354 5.86 22.31 14.46
CA GLY A 354 5.85 20.89 14.81
C GLY A 354 7.18 20.26 14.41
N SER A 355 7.55 20.38 13.13
CA SER A 355 8.95 20.28 12.67
C SER A 355 9.36 21.65 12.12
N GLY A 356 10.64 22.00 12.27
CA GLY A 356 11.21 23.28 11.85
C GLY A 356 11.36 23.40 10.34
N GLY A 357 11.20 24.60 9.78
CA GLY A 357 11.53 24.93 8.39
C GLY A 357 13.04 24.99 8.17
N GLY A 358 13.52 24.85 6.93
CA GLY A 358 14.92 24.95 6.56
C GLY A 358 15.45 26.38 6.71
N GLY A 359 16.73 26.54 7.04
CA GLY A 359 17.40 27.83 7.13
C GLY A 359 17.94 28.30 5.80
N ALA A 360 18.13 29.62 5.65
CA ALA A 360 18.75 30.28 4.49
C ALA A 360 19.91 31.15 4.97
N GLY A 361 21.12 30.63 4.96
CA GLY A 361 22.35 31.26 5.46
C GLY A 361 22.56 31.12 6.97
N THR A 362 21.70 30.44 7.70
CA THR A 362 21.78 30.15 9.14
C THR A 362 21.14 28.80 9.47
N ALA A 363 20.87 28.59 10.76
CA ALA A 363 20.20 27.40 11.29
C ALA A 363 18.78 27.23 10.73
N GLY A 364 18.34 26.00 10.64
CA GLY A 364 16.92 25.65 10.47
C GLY A 364 16.11 26.01 11.71
N GLY A 365 14.80 26.06 11.54
CA GLY A 365 13.85 26.26 12.62
C GLY A 365 13.85 25.15 13.64
N SER A 366 13.49 25.47 14.87
CA SER A 366 13.38 24.50 15.96
C SER A 366 12.05 23.76 15.91
N PRO A 367 12.02 22.46 16.29
CA PRO A 367 10.79 21.72 16.42
C PRO A 367 10.07 22.00 17.73
N THR A 368 8.79 21.72 17.79
CA THR A 368 8.08 21.53 19.04
C THR A 368 8.53 20.19 19.64
N SER A 369 8.96 20.22 20.90
CA SER A 369 9.48 19.01 21.57
C SER A 369 8.47 17.84 21.47
N GLY A 370 8.97 16.68 21.07
CA GLY A 370 8.20 15.44 20.92
C GLY A 370 7.26 15.38 19.74
N GLN A 371 7.17 16.42 18.88
CA GLN A 371 6.25 16.44 17.74
C GLN A 371 6.95 16.34 16.37
N GLY A 372 8.25 16.56 16.31
CA GLY A 372 9.02 16.51 15.08
C GLY A 372 10.49 16.86 15.29
N ASN A 373 11.20 17.21 14.23
CA ASN A 373 12.63 17.50 14.26
C ASN A 373 12.97 18.87 13.65
N SER A 374 14.17 19.36 13.91
CA SER A 374 14.66 20.65 13.39
C SER A 374 14.79 20.63 11.88
N GLY A 375 14.65 21.80 11.26
CA GLY A 375 15.08 22.02 9.89
C GLY A 375 16.61 21.98 9.76
N GLY A 376 17.09 21.75 8.53
CA GLY A 376 18.50 21.78 8.17
C GLY A 376 19.03 23.20 8.12
N SER A 377 20.32 23.37 8.42
CA SER A 377 21.01 24.65 8.32
C SER A 377 21.52 24.91 6.90
N ALA A 378 21.64 26.17 6.52
CA ALA A 378 22.36 26.59 5.32
C ALA A 378 23.79 26.97 5.70
N ILE A 379 24.77 26.28 5.12
CA ILE A 379 26.20 26.47 5.42
C ILE A 379 26.85 27.49 4.46
N ALA A 380 26.26 27.64 3.25
CA ALA A 380 26.83 28.45 2.19
C ALA A 380 25.78 29.35 1.48
N VAL A 381 26.22 30.13 0.51
CA VAL A 381 25.42 31.13 -0.19
C VAL A 381 24.43 30.51 -1.19
N ASN A 382 24.77 29.38 -1.81
CA ASN A 382 24.05 28.81 -2.94
C ASN A 382 23.04 27.76 -2.58
N GLY A 383 23.28 26.96 -1.48
CA GLY A 383 22.36 25.94 -1.02
C GLY A 383 21.63 26.37 0.25
N THR A 384 20.39 25.90 0.45
CA THR A 384 19.56 26.16 1.62
C THR A 384 19.14 24.86 2.30
N GLY A 385 18.82 24.93 3.59
CA GLY A 385 18.42 23.78 4.38
C GLY A 385 17.07 23.18 3.95
N GLY A 386 16.92 21.86 4.07
CA GLY A 386 15.63 21.18 3.98
C GLY A 386 14.81 21.34 5.27
N GLY A 387 13.50 21.26 5.17
CA GLY A 387 12.60 21.24 6.34
C GLY A 387 12.73 19.95 7.15
N GLY A 388 12.53 20.02 8.46
CA GLY A 388 12.47 18.84 9.34
C GLY A 388 11.25 17.96 9.05
N GLY A 389 11.38 16.66 9.23
CA GLY A 389 10.29 15.69 9.22
C GLY A 389 9.96 15.20 10.63
N ALA A 390 8.87 14.43 10.77
CA ALA A 390 8.53 13.86 12.08
C ALA A 390 9.54 12.78 12.52
N GLY A 391 10.17 12.06 11.58
CA GLY A 391 11.11 10.98 11.85
C GLY A 391 12.58 11.40 11.86
N ALA A 392 12.95 12.47 11.14
CA ALA A 392 14.34 12.91 11.04
C ALA A 392 14.44 14.43 10.84
N ALA A 393 15.58 14.99 11.24
CA ALA A 393 15.91 16.38 10.94
C ALA A 393 16.08 16.62 9.45
N GLY A 394 15.83 17.83 9.01
CA GLY A 394 16.14 18.28 7.66
C GLY A 394 17.64 18.25 7.38
N GLY A 395 18.00 17.92 6.13
CA GLY A 395 19.40 17.93 5.68
C GLY A 395 19.96 19.33 5.64
N ASN A 396 21.22 19.50 6.07
CA ASN A 396 21.96 20.73 5.87
C ASN A 396 22.30 20.89 4.38
N SER A 397 22.39 22.10 3.92
CA SER A 397 22.95 22.35 2.61
C SER A 397 24.46 22.08 2.56
N THR A 398 24.97 21.77 1.39
CA THR A 398 26.38 21.87 1.06
C THR A 398 26.65 23.19 0.31
N THR A 399 27.87 23.40 -0.19
CA THR A 399 28.25 24.67 -0.87
C THR A 399 27.28 25.02 -1.98
N ASP A 400 26.88 24.04 -2.79
CA ASP A 400 26.06 24.27 -3.98
C ASP A 400 24.73 23.48 -3.95
N ASN A 401 24.58 22.45 -3.08
CA ASN A 401 23.39 21.61 -3.07
C ASN A 401 22.41 21.98 -1.94
N GLY A 402 21.14 21.91 -2.25
CA GLY A 402 20.07 22.03 -1.26
C GLY A 402 19.99 20.81 -0.33
N GLY A 403 19.66 21.06 0.93
CA GLY A 403 19.42 19.99 1.91
C GLY A 403 18.15 19.21 1.61
N ASN A 404 18.16 17.90 1.75
CA ASN A 404 16.96 17.09 1.64
C ASN A 404 16.00 17.35 2.80
N GLY A 405 14.70 17.22 2.55
CA GLY A 405 13.69 17.18 3.60
C GLY A 405 13.90 15.98 4.54
N GLY A 406 13.69 16.19 5.84
CA GLY A 406 13.73 15.14 6.83
C GLY A 406 12.66 14.08 6.59
N ALA A 407 12.98 12.82 6.80
CA ALA A 407 12.03 11.72 6.66
C ALA A 407 10.87 11.85 7.65
N GLY A 408 9.68 11.42 7.25
CA GLY A 408 8.54 11.20 8.11
C GLY A 408 8.62 9.88 8.89
N ILE A 409 7.53 9.50 9.53
CA ILE A 409 7.41 8.29 10.35
C ILE A 409 6.56 7.24 9.62
N ASN A 410 6.99 5.97 9.66
CA ASN A 410 6.24 4.82 9.14
C ASN A 410 5.69 3.88 10.23
N THR A 411 5.89 4.17 11.49
CA THR A 411 5.36 3.40 12.63
C THR A 411 3.85 3.19 12.52
N TYR A 412 3.15 4.10 11.85
CA TYR A 412 1.70 4.06 11.67
C TYR A 412 1.30 3.61 10.25
N SER A 413 2.12 2.79 9.58
CA SER A 413 1.84 2.26 8.25
C SER A 413 0.55 1.43 8.18
N THR A 414 0.16 0.77 9.28
CA THR A 414 -1.14 0.08 9.38
C THR A 414 -2.32 1.05 9.32
N TYR A 415 -2.20 2.24 9.93
CA TYR A 415 -3.20 3.30 9.81
C TYR A 415 -3.28 3.83 8.37
N ALA A 416 -2.12 4.05 7.76
CA ALA A 416 -2.02 4.49 6.36
C ALA A 416 -2.71 3.51 5.40
N SER A 417 -2.42 2.23 5.56
CA SER A 417 -3.02 1.15 4.75
C SER A 417 -4.53 1.04 4.98
N ALA A 418 -4.97 1.05 6.25
CA ALA A 418 -6.39 0.91 6.60
C ALA A 418 -7.26 2.08 6.12
N THR A 419 -6.70 3.28 6.04
CA THR A 419 -7.43 4.51 5.68
C THR A 419 -7.10 5.04 4.29
N SER A 420 -6.21 4.36 3.55
CA SER A 420 -5.69 4.82 2.24
C SER A 420 -5.11 6.23 2.30
N THR A 421 -4.38 6.55 3.39
CA THR A 421 -3.71 7.83 3.63
C THR A 421 -2.20 7.65 3.76
N GLY A 422 -1.46 8.76 3.89
CA GLY A 422 0.00 8.71 3.89
C GLY A 422 0.61 8.45 2.51
N VAL A 423 1.92 8.47 2.42
CA VAL A 423 2.69 8.16 1.21
C VAL A 423 3.63 6.98 1.50
N SER A 424 3.42 5.86 0.83
CA SER A 424 4.18 4.61 1.06
C SER A 424 4.23 4.20 2.54
N GLY A 425 3.15 4.42 3.28
CA GLY A 425 3.05 4.12 4.70
C GLY A 425 3.69 5.14 5.65
N TYR A 426 4.25 6.24 5.14
CA TYR A 426 4.86 7.31 5.91
C TYR A 426 3.94 8.53 6.01
N TYR A 427 4.13 9.34 7.07
CA TYR A 427 3.50 10.64 7.32
C TYR A 427 4.54 11.69 7.72
N ALA A 428 4.23 12.94 7.47
CA ALA A 428 4.94 14.12 7.96
C ALA A 428 6.43 14.18 7.55
N GLY A 429 6.69 14.08 6.23
CA GLY A 429 8.02 14.34 5.63
C GLY A 429 8.27 15.83 5.43
N GLY A 430 9.48 16.31 5.63
CA GLY A 430 9.90 17.69 5.41
C GLY A 430 10.10 18.04 3.93
N GLY A 431 10.04 19.31 3.56
CA GLY A 431 10.28 19.80 2.20
C GLY A 431 11.76 19.95 1.87
N GLY A 432 12.16 19.75 0.61
CA GLY A 432 13.52 19.92 0.12
C GLY A 432 13.95 21.40 0.06
N GLY A 433 15.21 21.69 0.38
CA GLY A 433 15.83 23.00 0.25
C GLY A 433 16.27 23.29 -1.18
N GLY A 434 16.16 24.52 -1.61
CA GLY A 434 16.49 24.96 -2.95
C GLY A 434 17.96 25.31 -3.14
N VAL A 435 18.29 25.65 -4.37
CA VAL A 435 19.63 26.08 -4.79
C VAL A 435 19.55 27.38 -5.56
N TYR A 436 20.69 28.12 -5.54
CA TYR A 436 21.04 29.17 -6.47
C TYR A 436 22.23 28.69 -7.30
N ALA A 437 22.17 28.88 -8.62
CA ALA A 437 23.18 28.41 -9.58
C ALA A 437 23.15 26.89 -9.85
N ASN A 438 24.30 26.24 -10.08
CA ASN A 438 24.44 24.93 -10.72
C ASN A 438 24.33 23.71 -9.75
N GLY A 439 23.77 23.88 -8.58
CA GLY A 439 23.65 22.80 -7.57
C GLY A 439 22.46 21.88 -7.81
N THR A 440 22.43 20.81 -7.02
CA THR A 440 21.31 19.86 -7.00
C THR A 440 20.29 20.28 -5.94
N PRO A 441 19.01 20.53 -6.32
CA PRO A 441 17.95 20.80 -5.37
C PRO A 441 17.71 19.61 -4.43
N GLY A 442 17.34 19.92 -3.18
CA GLY A 442 16.98 18.90 -2.19
C GLY A 442 15.69 18.16 -2.54
N THR A 443 15.67 16.87 -2.29
CA THR A 443 14.46 16.02 -2.40
C THR A 443 13.55 16.19 -1.20
N GLY A 444 12.24 16.00 -1.38
CA GLY A 444 11.30 15.91 -0.26
C GLY A 444 11.51 14.67 0.59
N GLY A 445 11.27 14.77 1.89
CA GLY A 445 11.31 13.64 2.82
C GLY A 445 10.17 12.66 2.60
N SER A 446 10.41 11.36 2.86
CA SER A 446 9.36 10.32 2.83
C SER A 446 8.18 10.73 3.70
N GLY A 447 6.96 10.45 3.28
CA GLY A 447 5.75 10.83 4.02
C GLY A 447 5.14 12.14 3.53
N GLY A 448 5.32 12.45 2.26
CA GLY A 448 4.60 13.53 1.57
C GLY A 448 5.32 14.87 1.56
N GLY A 449 6.61 14.92 1.88
CA GLY A 449 7.41 16.13 1.68
C GLY A 449 7.58 16.49 0.21
N GLY A 450 7.42 17.77 -0.14
CA GLY A 450 7.62 18.29 -1.49
C GLY A 450 9.10 18.44 -1.82
N SER A 451 9.54 18.06 -3.03
CA SER A 451 10.90 18.31 -3.50
C SER A 451 11.10 19.76 -3.93
N ALA A 452 12.29 20.26 -3.79
CA ALA A 452 12.63 21.58 -4.35
C ALA A 452 12.56 21.52 -5.89
N GLY A 453 12.18 22.66 -6.48
CA GLY A 453 12.13 22.81 -7.92
C GLY A 453 13.55 22.77 -8.54
N SER A 454 13.65 22.36 -9.78
CA SER A 454 14.85 22.50 -10.58
C SER A 454 14.59 23.56 -11.61
N ASN A 455 15.08 24.79 -11.37
CA ASN A 455 14.77 25.99 -12.17
C ASN A 455 13.23 26.20 -12.32
N SER A 456 12.50 25.96 -11.27
CA SER A 456 11.04 25.96 -11.26
C SER A 456 10.47 26.20 -9.87
N ALA A 457 9.15 26.30 -9.79
CA ALA A 457 8.43 26.26 -8.51
C ALA A 457 8.73 24.99 -7.72
N GLY A 458 8.71 25.10 -6.40
CA GLY A 458 8.77 23.96 -5.51
C GLY A 458 7.51 23.09 -5.56
N VAL A 459 7.68 21.81 -5.32
CA VAL A 459 6.56 20.86 -5.22
C VAL A 459 5.84 21.02 -3.88
N SER A 460 4.52 21.07 -3.91
CA SER A 460 3.75 21.11 -2.67
C SER A 460 3.86 19.80 -1.89
N GLY A 461 3.79 19.88 -0.57
CA GLY A 461 3.60 18.73 0.29
C GLY A 461 2.29 18.01 -0.04
N THR A 462 2.28 16.70 0.09
CA THR A 462 1.09 15.87 -0.18
C THR A 462 -0.01 16.19 0.84
N ALA A 463 -1.22 16.41 0.36
CA ALA A 463 -2.39 16.64 1.23
C ALA A 463 -2.65 15.44 2.16
N ASN A 464 -3.18 15.71 3.34
CA ASN A 464 -3.53 14.70 4.36
C ASN A 464 -2.34 13.85 4.85
N THR A 465 -1.14 14.45 4.82
CA THR A 465 0.07 13.82 5.34
C THR A 465 0.83 14.68 6.33
N GLY A 466 0.53 15.99 6.38
CA GLY A 466 1.31 16.97 7.12
C GLY A 466 2.68 17.27 6.48
N GLY A 467 2.90 16.92 5.20
CA GLY A 467 4.19 17.10 4.53
C GLY A 467 4.55 18.57 4.32
N GLY A 468 5.82 18.95 4.51
CA GLY A 468 6.33 20.30 4.22
C GLY A 468 6.45 20.56 2.72
N GLY A 469 6.31 21.82 2.28
CA GLY A 469 6.49 22.23 0.89
C GLY A 469 7.97 22.30 0.48
N GLY A 470 8.28 21.99 -0.78
CA GLY A 470 9.61 22.11 -1.36
C GLY A 470 9.92 23.54 -1.83
N ALA A 471 11.16 23.95 -1.74
CA ALA A 471 11.61 25.29 -2.12
C ALA A 471 11.56 25.55 -3.63
N ALA A 472 11.41 26.80 -4.03
CA ALA A 472 11.73 27.20 -5.39
C ALA A 472 13.25 27.24 -5.59
N SER A 473 13.74 26.97 -6.81
CA SER A 473 15.17 27.02 -7.15
C SER A 473 15.42 27.71 -8.48
N TYR A 474 16.64 28.22 -8.65
CA TYR A 474 17.11 28.85 -9.86
C TYR A 474 18.43 28.21 -10.32
N ALA A 475 18.57 27.93 -11.60
CA ALA A 475 19.82 27.54 -12.23
C ALA A 475 20.40 28.69 -13.02
N SER A 476 21.72 28.90 -12.94
CA SER A 476 22.40 29.99 -13.66
C SER A 476 22.30 29.83 -15.20
N GLY A 477 22.19 30.97 -15.92
CA GLY A 477 22.14 30.98 -17.38
C GLY A 477 20.74 30.91 -18.00
N MET A 478 19.70 30.72 -17.22
CA MET A 478 18.31 30.83 -17.64
C MET A 478 17.74 32.20 -17.25
N GLY A 479 16.94 32.82 -18.11
CA GLY A 479 16.36 34.16 -17.89
C GLY A 479 15.67 34.36 -16.54
N THR A 480 15.16 35.53 -16.25
CA THR A 480 14.50 35.88 -14.98
C THR A 480 13.33 34.94 -14.68
N VAL A 481 13.49 34.06 -13.67
CA VAL A 481 12.43 33.16 -13.21
C VAL A 481 11.93 33.63 -11.85
N ASN A 482 10.69 34.02 -11.80
CA ASN A 482 9.94 34.21 -10.52
C ASN A 482 9.19 32.93 -10.22
N ALA A 483 9.60 32.21 -9.20
CA ALA A 483 9.02 30.92 -8.86
C ALA A 483 8.46 30.87 -7.44
N THR A 484 7.31 30.24 -7.28
CA THR A 484 6.67 30.05 -5.98
C THR A 484 7.26 28.86 -5.24
N GLY A 485 7.39 28.96 -3.93
CA GLY A 485 7.59 27.81 -3.07
C GLY A 485 6.38 26.88 -3.08
N GLY A 486 6.58 25.59 -2.84
CA GLY A 486 5.50 24.64 -2.64
C GLY A 486 4.73 24.92 -1.35
N ALA A 487 3.41 24.78 -1.37
CA ALA A 487 2.60 24.83 -0.15
C ALA A 487 2.86 23.58 0.71
N GLY A 488 2.67 23.66 2.01
CA GLY A 488 2.59 22.48 2.89
C GLY A 488 1.33 21.66 2.61
N GLY A 489 1.38 20.36 2.87
CA GLY A 489 0.22 19.47 2.83
C GLY A 489 -0.66 19.64 4.07
N SER A 490 -1.96 19.47 3.94
CA SER A 490 -2.87 19.46 5.09
C SER A 490 -2.54 18.32 6.07
N GLY A 491 -2.93 18.52 7.34
CA GLY A 491 -2.87 17.51 8.38
C GLY A 491 -3.93 16.41 8.22
N LEU A 492 -4.01 15.56 9.22
CA LEU A 492 -4.90 14.40 9.28
C LEU A 492 -5.15 14.02 10.74
N VAL A 493 -6.36 13.58 11.07
CA VAL A 493 -6.64 12.92 12.35
C VAL A 493 -7.25 11.56 12.07
N ILE A 494 -6.72 10.52 12.72
CA ILE A 494 -7.28 9.17 12.62
C ILE A 494 -7.61 8.68 14.03
N VAL A 495 -8.85 8.27 14.24
CA VAL A 495 -9.31 7.61 15.48
C VAL A 495 -9.49 6.13 15.20
N ARG A 496 -8.91 5.26 16.04
CA ARG A 496 -9.00 3.81 15.90
C ARG A 496 -9.52 3.15 17.18
N TYR A 497 -10.39 2.16 17.05
CA TYR A 497 -10.83 1.31 18.16
C TYR A 497 -11.14 -0.11 17.71
N ALA A 498 -11.03 -1.08 18.64
CA ALA A 498 -11.37 -2.47 18.39
C ALA A 498 -12.89 -2.71 18.39
N VAL A 499 -13.35 -3.72 17.63
CA VAL A 499 -14.77 -4.17 17.60
C VAL A 499 -15.17 -4.92 18.83
#